data_c092754dbe692e70c7d8b9d4872849a8
#
_entry.id   c092754dbe692e70c7d8b9d4872849a8
#
_cell.length_a   1.000
_cell.length_b   1.000
_cell.length_c   1.000
_cell.angle_alpha   90.00
_cell.angle_beta   90.00
_cell.angle_gamma   90.00
#
_symmetry.space_group_name_H-M   'P 1'
#
loop_
_entity.id
_entity.type
_entity.pdbx_description
1 polymer ?
#
loop_
_entity_poly.entity_id
_entity_poly.type
_entity_poly.pdbx_seq_one_letter_code
_entity_poly.pdbx_strand_id
1 'polypeptide(L)'
;MSLGGVRDEAEIRGHRRTYIGSMPGRIIQKLSKSEVKNPLFLLDEIDKMGMDFRGDPASALLEVLDPEQNHTFNDHYLEVDYDLSDIMFVCTANSMNIPLALLDRMEIIRLPGYTEDEKVNIASKYLIEKQKKNNGLQEKELNITQNSIKDLIRYFTREAGVRSLEREIAKICRKVVKKNADSKKPKNISIKPNNLEDYCGVRKYEYGEAEEKDRIGQVTGLAWTQVGGELLTIEASTFAGKGKIIKTGSLGDVMQESIQAALSVVRSRSESLGIDPKFYEEQDIHIHVPEGATPKDGPSAGAAMCTAVTSVLAKIPVRSDVAMTGEITLRGEVLKIGGLKEKLLAARRGGIKVVLIPEGNVRDLKEIPDNIKSELEIKSVRWIDEVLDIVLTRQPIPWEKDEETQKLPTKKSKSKKGQIKAH
;
A
#
# COMPACT_ATOMS: atom_id res chain seq x y z
N MET A 1 -14.01 9.00 -23.93
CA MET A 1 -13.27 10.29 -23.97
C MET A 1 -12.29 10.29 -22.81
N SER A 2 -11.00 10.64 -23.04
CA SER A 2 -10.06 10.82 -21.92
C SER A 2 -10.22 12.22 -21.33
N LEU A 3 -10.23 12.28 -19.99
CA LEU A 3 -10.23 13.52 -19.20
C LEU A 3 -8.83 13.84 -18.64
N GLY A 4 -7.88 12.92 -18.81
CA GLY A 4 -6.51 13.11 -18.36
C GLY A 4 -5.87 14.33 -19.05
N GLY A 5 -5.50 15.34 -18.26
CA GLY A 5 -4.90 16.59 -18.74
C GLY A 5 -5.87 17.69 -19.15
N VAL A 6 -7.17 17.47 -19.07
CA VAL A 6 -8.20 18.52 -19.26
C VAL A 6 -8.10 19.52 -18.11
N ARG A 7 -8.01 20.81 -18.43
CA ARG A 7 -7.89 21.91 -17.46
C ARG A 7 -8.85 23.06 -17.73
N ASP A 8 -9.42 23.12 -18.94
CA ASP A 8 -10.32 24.17 -19.40
C ASP A 8 -11.74 23.63 -19.45
N GLU A 9 -12.66 24.30 -18.78
CA GLU A 9 -14.09 23.99 -18.80
C GLU A 9 -14.65 23.99 -20.23
N ALA A 10 -14.12 24.85 -21.10
CA ALA A 10 -14.53 24.95 -22.50
C ALA A 10 -14.27 23.67 -23.30
N GLU A 11 -13.36 22.78 -22.86
CA GLU A 11 -13.21 21.47 -23.50
C GLU A 11 -14.46 20.59 -23.30
N ILE A 12 -15.22 20.81 -22.22
CA ILE A 12 -16.44 20.04 -21.92
C ILE A 12 -17.67 20.74 -22.47
N ARG A 13 -17.83 22.04 -22.15
CA ARG A 13 -18.99 22.87 -22.51
C ARG A 13 -18.88 23.62 -23.84
N GLY A 14 -17.72 23.55 -24.54
CA GLY A 14 -17.51 24.31 -25.77
C GLY A 14 -17.13 25.77 -25.54
N HIS A 15 -16.70 26.43 -26.61
CA HIS A 15 -16.31 27.83 -26.61
C HIS A 15 -17.47 28.69 -27.15
N ARG A 16 -17.66 29.89 -26.61
CA ARG A 16 -18.64 30.82 -27.16
C ARG A 16 -18.33 31.16 -28.63
N ARG A 17 -19.33 31.21 -29.49
CA ARG A 17 -19.20 31.47 -30.95
C ARG A 17 -18.49 32.76 -31.33
N THR A 18 -18.37 33.68 -30.38
CA THR A 18 -17.70 34.98 -30.61
C THR A 18 -16.18 34.86 -30.75
N TYR A 19 -15.58 33.72 -30.39
CA TYR A 19 -14.13 33.53 -30.48
C TYR A 19 -13.72 32.84 -31.78
N ILE A 20 -12.62 33.29 -32.39
CA ILE A 20 -12.04 32.64 -33.57
C ILE A 20 -11.58 31.24 -33.18
N GLY A 21 -12.00 30.23 -33.94
CA GLY A 21 -11.68 28.82 -33.63
C GLY A 21 -12.60 28.17 -32.60
N SER A 22 -13.72 28.86 -32.26
CA SER A 22 -14.72 28.27 -31.36
C SER A 22 -15.30 26.97 -31.92
N MET A 23 -15.55 26.00 -31.04
CA MET A 23 -16.13 24.72 -31.38
C MET A 23 -16.98 24.18 -30.22
N PRO A 24 -17.92 23.27 -30.49
CA PRO A 24 -18.70 22.59 -29.46
C PRO A 24 -17.80 21.84 -28.49
N GLY A 25 -18.28 21.62 -27.27
CA GLY A 25 -17.60 20.79 -26.26
C GLY A 25 -17.43 19.35 -26.73
N ARG A 26 -16.44 18.70 -26.14
CA ARG A 26 -16.07 17.31 -26.53
C ARG A 26 -17.19 16.29 -26.31
N ILE A 27 -18.12 16.56 -25.38
CA ILE A 27 -19.29 15.70 -25.15
C ILE A 27 -20.19 15.74 -26.37
N ILE A 28 -20.62 16.93 -26.79
CA ILE A 28 -21.48 17.12 -27.98
C ILE A 28 -20.81 16.61 -29.25
N GLN A 29 -19.50 16.87 -29.43
CA GLN A 29 -18.76 16.35 -30.59
C GLN A 29 -18.75 14.82 -30.64
N LYS A 30 -18.65 14.14 -29.51
CA LYS A 30 -18.66 12.68 -29.45
C LYS A 30 -20.05 12.10 -29.65
N LEU A 31 -21.08 12.75 -29.10
CA LEU A 31 -22.47 12.37 -29.33
C LEU A 31 -22.85 12.48 -30.81
N SER A 32 -22.50 13.59 -31.45
CA SER A 32 -22.70 13.76 -32.90
C SER A 32 -22.05 12.64 -33.74
N LYS A 33 -20.87 12.15 -33.32
CA LYS A 33 -20.16 11.05 -33.99
C LYS A 33 -20.75 9.67 -33.69
N SER A 34 -21.48 9.50 -32.61
CA SER A 34 -22.07 8.20 -32.23
C SER A 34 -23.35 7.90 -32.99
N GLU A 35 -23.99 8.93 -33.55
CA GLU A 35 -25.27 8.88 -34.32
C GLU A 35 -26.43 8.24 -33.54
N VAL A 36 -26.30 8.12 -32.20
CA VAL A 36 -27.35 7.60 -31.29
C VAL A 36 -27.58 8.56 -30.12
N LYS A 37 -28.80 8.59 -29.57
CA LYS A 37 -29.16 9.46 -28.45
C LYS A 37 -28.74 8.93 -27.11
N ASN A 38 -28.64 7.59 -26.95
CA ASN A 38 -28.42 6.88 -25.70
C ASN A 38 -27.15 6.00 -25.72
N PRO A 39 -25.98 6.56 -26.07
CA PRO A 39 -24.75 5.77 -26.05
C PRO A 39 -24.30 5.46 -24.63
N LEU A 40 -23.50 4.40 -24.48
CA LEU A 40 -22.63 4.27 -23.31
C LEU A 40 -21.43 5.24 -23.47
N PHE A 41 -21.32 6.22 -22.59
CA PHE A 41 -20.29 7.25 -22.67
C PHE A 41 -19.20 7.02 -21.61
N LEU A 42 -18.01 6.65 -22.06
CA LEU A 42 -16.85 6.43 -21.19
C LEU A 42 -16.06 7.73 -20.98
N LEU A 43 -15.92 8.15 -19.73
CA LEU A 43 -15.07 9.24 -19.24
C LEU A 43 -13.85 8.63 -18.55
N ASP A 44 -12.71 8.62 -19.23
CA ASP A 44 -11.51 7.94 -18.79
C ASP A 44 -10.55 8.88 -18.04
N GLU A 45 -9.98 8.43 -16.92
CA GLU A 45 -9.03 9.16 -16.07
C GLU A 45 -9.60 10.46 -15.46
N ILE A 46 -10.81 10.39 -14.85
CA ILE A 46 -11.47 11.55 -14.22
C ILE A 46 -10.64 12.15 -13.07
N ASP A 47 -9.81 11.34 -12.39
CA ASP A 47 -8.93 11.77 -11.31
C ASP A 47 -7.68 12.56 -11.79
N LYS A 48 -7.49 12.69 -13.11
CA LYS A 48 -6.37 13.40 -13.73
C LYS A 48 -6.76 14.77 -14.30
N MET A 49 -8.00 15.19 -14.10
CA MET A 49 -8.42 16.56 -14.42
C MET A 49 -7.72 17.54 -13.47
N GLY A 50 -7.41 18.72 -13.97
CA GLY A 50 -6.83 19.80 -13.19
C GLY A 50 -7.71 21.05 -13.28
N MET A 51 -7.58 21.93 -12.28
CA MET A 51 -8.11 23.29 -12.34
C MET A 51 -6.98 24.26 -12.72
N ASP A 52 -7.31 25.28 -13.51
CA ASP A 52 -6.44 26.43 -13.71
C ASP A 52 -7.27 27.72 -13.79
N PHE A 53 -6.61 28.84 -14.14
CA PHE A 53 -7.28 30.14 -14.24
C PHE A 53 -8.33 30.24 -15.36
N ARG A 54 -8.42 29.23 -16.23
CA ARG A 54 -9.38 29.18 -17.36
C ARG A 54 -10.68 28.50 -17.00
N GLY A 55 -10.78 27.88 -15.85
CA GLY A 55 -12.00 27.27 -15.37
C GLY A 55 -11.79 25.99 -14.57
N ASP A 56 -12.91 25.40 -14.19
CA ASP A 56 -12.98 24.15 -13.45
C ASP A 56 -13.76 23.09 -14.25
N PRO A 57 -13.08 22.18 -14.96
CA PRO A 57 -13.74 21.11 -15.69
C PRO A 57 -14.62 20.21 -14.81
N ALA A 58 -14.32 20.11 -13.50
CA ALA A 58 -15.12 19.32 -12.58
C ALA A 58 -16.51 19.93 -12.39
N SER A 59 -16.60 21.26 -12.36
CA SER A 59 -17.90 21.97 -12.31
C SER A 59 -18.75 21.71 -13.55
N ALA A 60 -18.14 21.67 -14.74
CA ALA A 60 -18.86 21.31 -15.97
C ALA A 60 -19.36 19.86 -15.95
N LEU A 61 -18.58 18.94 -15.37
CA LEU A 61 -18.99 17.55 -15.24
C LEU A 61 -20.11 17.34 -14.19
N LEU A 62 -20.23 18.22 -13.19
CA LEU A 62 -21.36 18.15 -12.28
C LEU A 62 -22.68 18.25 -13.01
N GLU A 63 -22.81 19.20 -13.93
CA GLU A 63 -24.03 19.36 -14.75
C GLU A 63 -24.27 18.16 -15.68
N VAL A 64 -23.21 17.56 -16.22
CA VAL A 64 -23.31 16.39 -17.11
C VAL A 64 -23.74 15.13 -16.36
N LEU A 65 -23.24 14.93 -15.14
CA LEU A 65 -23.42 13.71 -14.36
C LEU A 65 -24.59 13.78 -13.38
N ASP A 66 -25.13 14.97 -13.13
CA ASP A 66 -26.25 15.16 -12.22
C ASP A 66 -27.58 14.86 -12.95
N PRO A 67 -28.32 13.82 -12.56
CA PRO A 67 -29.62 13.50 -13.19
C PRO A 67 -30.66 14.63 -13.08
N GLU A 68 -30.52 15.54 -12.09
CA GLU A 68 -31.43 16.66 -11.91
C GLU A 68 -31.14 17.83 -12.88
N GLN A 69 -29.93 17.88 -13.48
CA GLN A 69 -29.46 18.97 -14.31
C GLN A 69 -29.15 18.55 -15.75
N ASN A 70 -28.81 17.31 -15.99
CA ASN A 70 -28.28 16.82 -17.27
C ASN A 70 -29.28 16.89 -18.43
N HIS A 71 -30.60 17.02 -18.17
CA HIS A 71 -31.63 17.19 -19.20
C HIS A 71 -31.62 18.60 -19.84
N THR A 72 -30.96 19.57 -19.22
CA THR A 72 -30.77 20.93 -19.68
C THR A 72 -29.30 21.30 -19.84
N PHE A 73 -28.46 20.34 -20.20
CA PHE A 73 -27.04 20.61 -20.42
C PHE A 73 -26.83 21.66 -21.50
N ASN A 74 -26.16 22.75 -21.17
CA ASN A 74 -25.93 23.86 -22.08
C ASN A 74 -24.48 23.90 -22.60
N ASP A 75 -24.32 23.64 -23.90
CA ASP A 75 -23.03 23.82 -24.57
C ASP A 75 -22.93 25.29 -25.06
N HIS A 76 -21.85 25.97 -24.67
CA HIS A 76 -21.65 27.40 -24.97
C HIS A 76 -21.51 27.73 -26.46
N TYR A 77 -21.18 26.72 -27.30
CA TYR A 77 -21.15 26.90 -28.75
C TYR A 77 -22.51 26.72 -29.36
N LEU A 78 -23.30 25.74 -28.90
CA LEU A 78 -24.65 25.52 -29.42
C LEU A 78 -25.64 26.58 -28.94
N GLU A 79 -25.50 27.06 -27.69
CA GLU A 79 -26.40 28.03 -27.03
C GLU A 79 -27.85 27.52 -26.98
N VAL A 80 -28.03 26.20 -26.95
CA VAL A 80 -29.33 25.53 -26.79
C VAL A 80 -29.14 24.37 -25.78
N ASP A 81 -30.19 24.09 -25.02
CA ASP A 81 -30.17 22.99 -24.09
C ASP A 81 -30.19 21.65 -24.83
N TYR A 82 -29.38 20.73 -24.37
CA TYR A 82 -29.30 19.38 -24.91
C TYR A 82 -29.55 18.34 -23.78
N ASP A 83 -30.49 17.45 -24.04
CA ASP A 83 -30.89 16.43 -23.09
C ASP A 83 -29.90 15.24 -23.07
N LEU A 84 -29.19 15.07 -21.95
CA LEU A 84 -28.23 13.97 -21.70
C LEU A 84 -28.83 12.87 -20.82
N SER A 85 -30.09 12.93 -20.43
CA SER A 85 -30.72 12.01 -19.46
C SER A 85 -30.77 10.55 -19.93
N ASP A 86 -30.80 10.31 -21.23
CA ASP A 86 -30.79 8.95 -21.81
C ASP A 86 -29.39 8.32 -21.91
N ILE A 87 -28.34 9.06 -21.52
CA ILE A 87 -26.95 8.61 -21.65
C ILE A 87 -26.48 7.93 -20.39
N MET A 88 -25.93 6.73 -20.52
CA MET A 88 -25.24 6.07 -19.44
C MET A 88 -23.77 6.48 -19.40
N PHE A 89 -23.38 7.20 -18.35
CA PHE A 89 -21.99 7.59 -18.12
C PHE A 89 -21.25 6.56 -17.27
N VAL A 90 -20.06 6.18 -17.72
CA VAL A 90 -19.11 5.34 -16.97
C VAL A 90 -17.81 6.11 -16.83
N CYS A 91 -17.37 6.32 -15.59
CA CYS A 91 -16.11 7.00 -15.29
C CYS A 91 -15.05 6.00 -14.86
N THR A 92 -13.78 6.22 -15.23
CA THR A 92 -12.65 5.47 -14.70
C THR A 92 -11.70 6.38 -13.94
N ALA A 93 -11.12 5.85 -12.87
CA ALA A 93 -10.12 6.54 -12.06
C ALA A 93 -9.08 5.55 -11.52
N ASN A 94 -7.86 6.02 -11.29
CA ASN A 94 -6.82 5.25 -10.62
C ASN A 94 -6.70 5.60 -9.13
N SER A 95 -7.23 6.75 -8.74
CA SER A 95 -7.23 7.23 -7.35
C SER A 95 -8.57 7.85 -7.00
N MET A 96 -8.83 8.00 -5.70
CA MET A 96 -10.02 8.68 -5.19
C MET A 96 -9.80 10.20 -5.05
N ASN A 97 -8.76 10.75 -5.67
CA ASN A 97 -8.52 12.20 -5.71
C ASN A 97 -9.47 12.87 -6.72
N ILE A 98 -10.74 12.81 -6.41
CA ILE A 98 -11.85 13.35 -7.19
C ILE A 98 -12.63 14.30 -6.27
N PRO A 99 -13.12 15.46 -6.75
CA PRO A 99 -13.95 16.34 -5.94
C PRO A 99 -15.16 15.60 -5.34
N LEU A 100 -15.41 15.82 -4.05
CA LEU A 100 -16.49 15.14 -3.31
C LEU A 100 -17.85 15.33 -4.00
N ALA A 101 -18.11 16.51 -4.52
CA ALA A 101 -19.36 16.80 -5.23
C ALA A 101 -19.59 15.89 -6.44
N LEU A 102 -18.54 15.46 -7.14
CA LEU A 102 -18.65 14.48 -8.23
C LEU A 102 -18.84 13.06 -7.66
N LEU A 103 -18.13 12.71 -6.60
CA LEU A 103 -18.25 11.37 -5.97
C LEU A 103 -19.67 11.12 -5.46
N ASP A 104 -20.36 12.13 -4.93
CA ASP A 104 -21.73 12.04 -4.43
C ASP A 104 -22.75 11.69 -5.52
N ARG A 105 -22.39 11.90 -6.80
CA ARG A 105 -23.24 11.60 -7.98
C ARG A 105 -22.87 10.31 -8.69
N MET A 106 -21.94 9.54 -8.13
CA MET A 106 -21.42 8.32 -8.75
C MET A 106 -21.57 7.11 -7.85
N GLU A 107 -21.94 5.99 -8.43
CA GLU A 107 -21.77 4.68 -7.80
C GLU A 107 -20.32 4.24 -7.94
N ILE A 108 -19.64 4.01 -6.80
CA ILE A 108 -18.22 3.66 -6.78
C ILE A 108 -18.04 2.15 -6.76
N ILE A 109 -17.55 1.59 -7.86
CA ILE A 109 -17.19 0.18 -7.98
C ILE A 109 -15.66 0.06 -7.92
N ARG A 110 -15.14 -0.48 -6.82
CA ARG A 110 -13.70 -0.69 -6.63
C ARG A 110 -13.27 -2.00 -7.24
N LEU A 111 -12.34 -1.95 -8.19
CA LEU A 111 -11.68 -3.10 -8.77
C LEU A 111 -10.30 -3.27 -8.12
N PRO A 112 -10.08 -4.31 -7.30
CA PRO A 112 -8.77 -4.57 -6.70
C PRO A 112 -7.75 -4.98 -7.77
N GLY A 113 -6.45 -4.86 -7.42
CA GLY A 113 -5.37 -5.39 -8.27
C GLY A 113 -5.46 -6.91 -8.43
N TYR A 114 -4.87 -7.41 -9.51
CA TYR A 114 -4.82 -8.85 -9.77
C TYR A 114 -3.88 -9.57 -8.80
N THR A 115 -4.31 -10.74 -8.37
CA THR A 115 -3.47 -11.69 -7.63
C THR A 115 -2.38 -12.29 -8.52
N GLU A 116 -1.35 -12.90 -7.93
CA GLU A 116 -0.31 -13.61 -8.71
C GLU A 116 -0.92 -14.69 -9.62
N ASP A 117 -1.86 -15.47 -9.09
CA ASP A 117 -2.51 -16.56 -9.84
C ASP A 117 -3.37 -16.01 -11.01
N GLU A 118 -4.09 -14.91 -10.78
CA GLU A 118 -4.82 -14.20 -11.84
C GLU A 118 -3.87 -13.65 -12.91
N LYS A 119 -2.75 -13.03 -12.52
CA LYS A 119 -1.73 -12.54 -13.47
C LYS A 119 -1.12 -13.68 -14.28
N VAL A 120 -0.83 -14.82 -13.65
CA VAL A 120 -0.34 -16.03 -14.36
C VAL A 120 -1.37 -16.52 -15.37
N ASN A 121 -2.64 -16.58 -15.00
CA ASN A 121 -3.72 -16.98 -15.91
C ASN A 121 -3.90 -16.00 -17.07
N ILE A 122 -3.90 -14.69 -16.79
CA ILE A 122 -4.01 -13.63 -17.81
C ILE A 122 -2.81 -13.72 -18.78
N ALA A 123 -1.58 -13.87 -18.25
CA ALA A 123 -0.38 -13.98 -19.07
C ALA A 123 -0.43 -15.22 -19.98
N SER A 124 -0.79 -16.39 -19.42
CA SER A 124 -0.81 -17.65 -20.16
C SER A 124 -1.88 -17.70 -21.24
N LYS A 125 -3.10 -17.17 -20.94
CA LYS A 125 -4.25 -17.28 -21.86
C LYS A 125 -4.30 -16.15 -22.90
N TYR A 126 -3.79 -14.96 -22.56
CA TYR A 126 -4.02 -13.78 -23.38
C TYR A 126 -2.75 -13.04 -23.76
N LEU A 127 -1.85 -12.71 -22.82
CA LEU A 127 -0.76 -11.78 -23.10
C LEU A 127 0.32 -12.42 -23.98
N ILE A 128 0.67 -13.67 -23.74
CA ILE A 128 1.69 -14.38 -24.52
C ILE A 128 1.26 -14.49 -25.97
N GLU A 129 0.04 -14.95 -26.23
CA GLU A 129 -0.46 -15.09 -27.60
C GLU A 129 -0.61 -13.73 -28.30
N LYS A 130 -1.12 -12.73 -27.60
CA LYS A 130 -1.18 -11.35 -28.10
C LYS A 130 0.20 -10.84 -28.50
N GLN A 131 1.21 -11.04 -27.66
CA GLN A 131 2.56 -10.55 -27.90
C GLN A 131 3.32 -11.38 -28.96
N LYS A 132 3.09 -12.69 -29.06
CA LYS A 132 3.58 -13.49 -30.19
C LYS A 132 3.06 -12.93 -31.52
N LYS A 133 1.75 -12.74 -31.63
CA LYS A 133 1.11 -12.17 -32.83
C LYS A 133 1.65 -10.79 -33.18
N ASN A 134 1.74 -9.89 -32.19
CA ASN A 134 2.23 -8.52 -32.39
C ASN A 134 3.69 -8.44 -32.83
N ASN A 135 4.51 -9.44 -32.49
CA ASN A 135 5.93 -9.51 -32.86
C ASN A 135 6.21 -10.50 -34.01
N GLY A 136 5.19 -11.04 -34.67
CA GLY A 136 5.34 -11.92 -35.85
C GLY A 136 5.88 -13.31 -35.54
N LEU A 137 5.78 -13.78 -34.29
CA LEU A 137 6.19 -15.14 -33.90
C LEU A 137 5.06 -16.13 -34.16
N GLN A 138 5.45 -17.31 -34.65
CA GLN A 138 4.54 -18.46 -34.74
C GLN A 138 4.37 -19.14 -33.38
N GLU A 139 3.26 -19.85 -33.18
CA GLU A 139 2.94 -20.52 -31.92
C GLU A 139 4.07 -21.39 -31.36
N LYS A 140 4.74 -22.12 -32.25
CA LYS A 140 5.79 -23.08 -31.89
C LYS A 140 7.17 -22.46 -31.62
N GLU A 141 7.39 -21.20 -31.96
CA GLU A 141 8.71 -20.57 -31.86
C GLU A 141 9.07 -20.12 -30.46
N LEU A 142 8.06 -19.90 -29.59
CA LEU A 142 8.25 -19.47 -28.22
C LEU A 142 7.32 -20.22 -27.28
N ASN A 143 7.87 -20.79 -26.21
CA ASN A 143 7.15 -21.33 -25.07
C ASN A 143 7.67 -20.68 -23.78
N ILE A 144 6.80 -20.10 -22.98
CA ILE A 144 7.13 -19.55 -21.66
C ILE A 144 6.49 -20.43 -20.60
N THR A 145 7.29 -21.03 -19.73
CA THR A 145 6.77 -21.94 -18.70
C THR A 145 6.03 -21.16 -17.62
N GLN A 146 5.07 -21.78 -16.97
CA GLN A 146 4.30 -21.16 -15.89
C GLN A 146 5.18 -20.66 -14.74
N ASN A 147 6.24 -21.40 -14.39
CA ASN A 147 7.22 -20.97 -13.40
C ASN A 147 7.97 -19.71 -13.83
N SER A 148 8.30 -19.57 -15.14
CA SER A 148 8.91 -18.34 -15.64
C SER A 148 7.96 -17.15 -15.60
N ILE A 149 6.65 -17.37 -15.79
CA ILE A 149 5.65 -16.30 -15.63
C ILE A 149 5.60 -15.86 -14.17
N LYS A 150 5.62 -16.80 -13.22
CA LYS A 150 5.69 -16.47 -11.78
C LYS A 150 6.95 -15.67 -11.45
N ASP A 151 8.11 -16.07 -11.98
CA ASP A 151 9.37 -15.34 -11.78
C ASP A 151 9.34 -13.95 -12.43
N LEU A 152 8.71 -13.80 -13.60
CA LEU A 152 8.49 -12.48 -14.22
C LEU A 152 7.68 -11.57 -13.30
N ILE A 153 6.60 -12.07 -12.73
CA ILE A 153 5.74 -11.32 -11.82
C ILE A 153 6.51 -10.93 -10.56
N ARG A 154 7.27 -11.83 -9.99
CA ARG A 154 7.96 -11.68 -8.71
C ARG A 154 9.19 -10.78 -8.78
N TYR A 155 10.03 -10.98 -9.80
CA TYR A 155 11.37 -10.40 -9.84
C TYR A 155 11.53 -9.29 -10.89
N PHE A 156 10.62 -9.18 -11.85
CA PHE A 156 10.75 -8.22 -12.95
C PHE A 156 9.63 -7.20 -13.04
N THR A 157 8.52 -7.40 -12.29
CA THR A 157 7.39 -6.46 -12.28
C THR A 157 6.93 -6.15 -10.87
N ARG A 158 6.45 -4.89 -10.67
CA ARG A 158 5.86 -4.43 -9.40
C ARG A 158 4.68 -3.53 -9.77
N GLU A 159 3.50 -4.12 -9.89
CA GLU A 159 2.29 -3.44 -10.35
C GLU A 159 1.01 -4.16 -9.87
N ALA A 160 -0.08 -3.42 -9.71
CA ALA A 160 -1.40 -3.99 -9.42
C ALA A 160 -2.01 -4.67 -10.67
N GLY A 161 -1.77 -4.12 -11.85
CA GLY A 161 -2.23 -4.63 -13.14
C GLY A 161 -1.28 -5.62 -13.80
N VAL A 162 -1.27 -5.63 -15.13
CA VAL A 162 -0.46 -6.53 -15.98
C VAL A 162 0.29 -5.81 -17.10
N ARG A 163 0.33 -4.46 -17.10
CA ARG A 163 0.97 -3.68 -18.17
C ARG A 163 2.48 -3.88 -18.22
N SER A 164 3.15 -3.91 -17.07
CA SER A 164 4.60 -4.15 -17.01
C SER A 164 4.93 -5.61 -17.35
N LEU A 165 4.10 -6.56 -16.91
CA LEU A 165 4.19 -7.96 -17.28
C LEU A 165 4.06 -8.13 -18.80
N GLU A 166 3.11 -7.48 -19.44
CA GLU A 166 2.95 -7.47 -20.89
C GLU A 166 4.20 -6.91 -21.59
N ARG A 167 4.80 -5.84 -21.07
CA ARG A 167 6.03 -5.24 -21.61
C ARG A 167 7.24 -6.20 -21.52
N GLU A 168 7.40 -6.91 -20.40
CA GLU A 168 8.48 -7.88 -20.26
C GLU A 168 8.25 -9.09 -21.18
N ILE A 169 7.01 -9.58 -21.34
CA ILE A 169 6.67 -10.61 -22.33
C ILE A 169 7.00 -10.13 -23.76
N ALA A 170 6.61 -8.90 -24.10
CA ALA A 170 6.93 -8.29 -25.39
C ALA A 170 8.46 -8.19 -25.63
N LYS A 171 9.24 -7.88 -24.58
CA LYS A 171 10.70 -7.85 -24.63
C LYS A 171 11.29 -9.23 -24.91
N ILE A 172 10.75 -10.27 -24.27
CA ILE A 172 11.14 -11.66 -24.55
C ILE A 172 10.84 -11.99 -26.01
N CYS A 173 9.63 -11.71 -26.52
CA CYS A 173 9.25 -11.95 -27.90
C CYS A 173 10.23 -11.29 -28.89
N ARG A 174 10.54 -10.00 -28.71
CA ARG A 174 11.50 -9.29 -29.56
C ARG A 174 12.90 -9.91 -29.58
N LYS A 175 13.40 -10.35 -28.40
CA LYS A 175 14.70 -11.03 -28.32
C LYS A 175 14.69 -12.42 -29.02
N VAL A 176 13.57 -13.13 -28.94
CA VAL A 176 13.38 -14.41 -29.66
C VAL A 176 13.36 -14.17 -31.16
N VAL A 177 12.61 -13.16 -31.63
CA VAL A 177 12.62 -12.79 -33.07
C VAL A 177 14.04 -12.49 -33.55
N LYS A 178 14.80 -11.67 -32.79
CA LYS A 178 16.19 -11.38 -33.13
C LYS A 178 17.06 -12.66 -33.24
N LYS A 179 16.98 -13.55 -32.23
CA LYS A 179 17.73 -14.81 -32.22
C LYS A 179 17.34 -15.72 -33.37
N ASN A 180 16.06 -15.75 -33.77
CA ASN A 180 15.59 -16.54 -34.90
C ASN A 180 15.96 -15.92 -36.24
N ALA A 181 15.98 -14.59 -36.36
CA ALA A 181 16.44 -13.88 -37.55
C ALA A 181 17.95 -14.16 -37.88
N ASP A 182 18.76 -14.23 -36.82
CA ASP A 182 20.19 -14.54 -36.93
C ASP A 182 20.44 -16.05 -37.26
N SER A 183 19.40 -16.89 -37.24
CA SER A 183 19.51 -18.35 -37.43
C SER A 183 18.97 -18.76 -38.79
N LYS A 184 19.66 -19.69 -39.46
CA LYS A 184 19.23 -20.25 -40.77
C LYS A 184 17.87 -21.00 -40.72
N LYS A 185 17.42 -21.41 -39.53
CA LYS A 185 16.12 -22.04 -39.28
C LYS A 185 15.55 -21.52 -37.95
N PRO A 186 14.27 -21.13 -37.90
CA PRO A 186 13.61 -20.78 -36.65
C PRO A 186 13.73 -21.91 -35.64
N LYS A 187 14.14 -21.58 -34.42
CA LYS A 187 14.23 -22.52 -33.30
C LYS A 187 13.07 -22.35 -32.37
N ASN A 188 12.56 -23.44 -31.84
CA ASN A 188 11.65 -23.39 -30.67
C ASN A 188 12.44 -23.01 -29.43
N ILE A 189 12.18 -21.85 -28.89
CA ILE A 189 12.85 -21.32 -27.70
C ILE A 189 11.92 -21.48 -26.48
N SER A 190 12.39 -22.23 -25.49
CA SER A 190 11.69 -22.39 -24.22
C SER A 190 12.30 -21.48 -23.15
N ILE A 191 11.49 -20.60 -22.61
CA ILE A 191 11.85 -19.74 -21.49
C ILE A 191 11.55 -20.45 -20.19
N LYS A 192 12.59 -20.70 -19.41
CA LYS A 192 12.57 -21.33 -18.10
C LYS A 192 13.14 -20.35 -17.06
N PRO A 193 12.91 -20.55 -15.75
CA PRO A 193 13.45 -19.69 -14.70
C PRO A 193 14.96 -19.42 -14.80
N ASN A 194 15.73 -20.45 -15.16
CA ASN A 194 17.18 -20.38 -15.22
C ASN A 194 17.76 -19.60 -16.42
N ASN A 195 16.97 -19.33 -17.47
CA ASN A 195 17.41 -18.54 -18.63
C ASN A 195 16.62 -17.22 -18.79
N LEU A 196 15.79 -16.88 -17.81
CA LEU A 196 14.92 -15.70 -17.87
C LEU A 196 15.75 -14.41 -17.91
N GLU A 197 16.86 -14.36 -17.20
CA GLU A 197 17.76 -13.21 -17.14
C GLU A 197 18.43 -12.89 -18.48
N ASP A 198 18.65 -13.89 -19.35
CA ASP A 198 19.16 -13.67 -20.71
C ASP A 198 18.23 -12.80 -21.56
N TYR A 199 16.93 -12.87 -21.24
CA TYR A 199 15.90 -12.14 -21.97
C TYR A 199 15.44 -10.84 -21.27
N CYS A 200 15.33 -10.85 -19.95
CA CYS A 200 14.82 -9.72 -19.18
C CYS A 200 15.91 -8.84 -18.56
N GLY A 201 17.15 -9.35 -18.46
CA GLY A 201 18.25 -8.74 -17.72
C GLY A 201 18.23 -9.18 -16.26
N VAL A 202 19.02 -8.54 -15.41
CA VAL A 202 19.08 -8.84 -13.97
C VAL A 202 17.72 -8.64 -13.31
N ARG A 203 17.46 -9.39 -12.26
CA ARG A 203 16.26 -9.22 -11.42
C ARG A 203 16.19 -7.79 -10.90
N LYS A 204 15.03 -7.18 -11.01
CA LYS A 204 14.79 -5.78 -10.62
C LYS A 204 14.35 -5.65 -9.17
N TYR A 205 13.70 -6.69 -8.67
CA TYR A 205 13.08 -6.70 -7.34
C TYR A 205 13.55 -7.94 -6.59
N GLU A 206 13.79 -7.76 -5.30
CA GLU A 206 13.90 -8.88 -4.38
C GLU A 206 12.49 -9.25 -3.95
N TYR A 207 12.26 -10.54 -3.85
CA TYR A 207 10.98 -11.04 -3.38
C TYR A 207 11.10 -11.18 -1.87
N GLY A 208 10.27 -10.44 -1.12
CA GLY A 208 10.33 -10.45 0.33
C GLY A 208 10.09 -11.86 0.86
N GLU A 209 11.14 -12.44 1.42
CA GLU A 209 11.07 -13.63 2.24
C GLU A 209 10.91 -13.17 3.68
N ALA A 210 10.06 -13.85 4.45
CA ALA A 210 10.01 -13.66 5.88
C ALA A 210 11.39 -13.95 6.47
N GLU A 211 11.78 -13.20 7.49
CA GLU A 211 13.03 -13.45 8.21
C GLU A 211 13.04 -14.89 8.74
N GLU A 212 14.18 -15.57 8.63
CA GLU A 212 14.29 -16.96 9.06
C GLU A 212 14.40 -17.13 10.59
N LYS A 213 14.73 -16.08 11.31
CA LYS A 213 15.03 -16.14 12.75
C LYS A 213 14.25 -15.14 13.56
N ASP A 214 13.80 -15.57 14.72
CA ASP A 214 13.21 -14.71 15.72
C ASP A 214 14.22 -13.70 16.23
N ARG A 215 13.87 -12.41 16.22
CA ARG A 215 14.77 -11.32 16.63
C ARG A 215 14.11 -10.37 17.61
N ILE A 216 14.94 -9.80 18.49
CA ILE A 216 14.51 -8.73 19.40
C ILE A 216 14.40 -7.42 18.61
N GLY A 217 13.27 -6.72 18.78
CA GLY A 217 13.04 -5.41 18.17
C GLY A 217 12.73 -5.44 16.68
N GLN A 218 12.62 -6.60 16.04
CA GLN A 218 12.27 -6.72 14.62
C GLN A 218 10.89 -7.37 14.46
N VAL A 219 10.02 -6.74 13.69
CA VAL A 219 8.62 -7.15 13.48
C VAL A 219 8.27 -7.05 12.01
N THR A 220 7.52 -8.02 11.52
CA THR A 220 6.94 -7.98 10.18
C THR A 220 5.52 -7.39 10.22
N GLY A 221 5.38 -6.19 9.70
CA GLY A 221 4.09 -5.56 9.42
C GLY A 221 3.61 -5.87 8.00
N LEU A 222 2.38 -5.49 7.69
CA LEU A 222 1.78 -5.61 6.37
C LEU A 222 1.37 -4.22 5.85
N ALA A 223 1.94 -3.83 4.73
CA ALA A 223 1.64 -2.59 4.04
C ALA A 223 0.79 -2.84 2.78
N TRP A 224 -0.03 -1.86 2.43
CA TRP A 224 -0.71 -1.77 1.16
C TRP A 224 -0.18 -0.57 0.38
N THR A 225 0.11 -0.79 -0.90
CA THR A 225 0.58 0.22 -1.83
C THR A 225 -0.26 0.19 -3.10
N GLN A 226 -0.15 1.22 -3.94
CA GLN A 226 -0.82 1.24 -5.26
C GLN A 226 -0.43 0.07 -6.17
N VAL A 227 0.69 -0.59 -5.88
CA VAL A 227 1.19 -1.73 -6.67
C VAL A 227 0.88 -3.08 -6.03
N GLY A 228 0.23 -3.09 -4.88
CA GLY A 228 -0.19 -4.30 -4.15
C GLY A 228 0.24 -4.30 -2.69
N GLY A 229 0.11 -5.45 -2.02
CA GLY A 229 0.57 -5.63 -0.66
C GLY A 229 2.05 -5.95 -0.57
N GLU A 230 2.70 -5.55 0.52
CA GLU A 230 4.13 -5.77 0.80
C GLU A 230 4.35 -6.12 2.27
N LEU A 231 5.41 -6.90 2.52
CA LEU A 231 5.92 -7.08 3.88
C LEU A 231 6.67 -5.81 4.28
N LEU A 232 6.42 -5.33 5.49
CA LEU A 232 7.04 -4.14 6.04
C LEU A 232 7.86 -4.54 7.27
N THR A 233 9.17 -4.60 7.12
CA THR A 233 10.06 -4.81 8.27
C THR A 233 10.10 -3.55 9.11
N ILE A 234 9.89 -3.69 10.41
CA ILE A 234 9.99 -2.62 11.40
C ILE A 234 11.04 -3.03 12.41
N GLU A 235 12.03 -2.18 12.61
CA GLU A 235 13.14 -2.41 13.53
C GLU A 235 13.10 -1.37 14.64
N ALA A 236 13.29 -1.82 15.87
CA ALA A 236 13.46 -0.96 17.03
C ALA A 236 14.77 -1.34 17.74
N SER A 237 15.52 -0.35 18.17
CA SER A 237 16.68 -0.52 19.06
C SER A 237 16.69 0.51 20.16
N THR A 238 17.33 0.18 21.29
CA THR A 238 17.47 1.06 22.43
C THR A 238 18.93 1.17 22.85
N PHE A 239 19.28 2.32 23.36
CA PHE A 239 20.61 2.60 23.93
C PHE A 239 20.49 3.60 25.06
N ALA A 240 21.48 3.67 25.94
CA ALA A 240 21.50 4.63 27.04
C ALA A 240 21.35 6.05 26.50
N GLY A 241 20.44 6.84 27.08
CA GLY A 241 20.10 8.17 26.59
C GLY A 241 19.29 8.98 27.56
N LYS A 242 18.45 9.88 27.05
CA LYS A 242 17.59 10.80 27.82
C LYS A 242 16.14 10.77 27.37
N GLY A 243 15.70 9.65 26.84
CA GLY A 243 14.33 9.48 26.34
C GLY A 243 14.07 10.04 24.93
N LYS A 244 15.12 10.24 24.13
CA LYS A 244 14.96 10.73 22.75
C LYS A 244 14.38 9.62 21.87
N ILE A 245 13.42 9.99 21.01
CA ILE A 245 12.83 9.12 20.02
C ILE A 245 13.37 9.49 18.65
N ILE A 246 14.08 8.54 18.03
CA ILE A 246 14.67 8.69 16.69
C ILE A 246 13.81 7.88 15.73
N LYS A 247 13.43 8.47 14.60
CA LYS A 247 12.60 7.85 13.56
C LYS A 247 13.29 7.97 12.22
N THR A 248 13.45 6.87 11.50
CA THR A 248 14.08 6.85 10.17
C THR A 248 13.34 5.89 9.23
N GLY A 249 13.48 6.09 7.91
CA GLY A 249 12.84 5.23 6.89
C GLY A 249 11.85 5.95 5.99
N SER A 250 11.94 7.29 5.87
CA SER A 250 11.03 8.11 5.05
C SER A 250 9.56 7.96 5.44
N LEU A 251 9.30 8.16 6.75
CA LEU A 251 7.98 8.00 7.36
C LEU A 251 7.16 9.28 7.24
N GLY A 252 5.95 9.18 6.69
CA GLY A 252 4.97 10.25 6.65
C GLY A 252 4.38 10.57 8.03
N ASP A 253 3.59 11.65 8.09
CA ASP A 253 3.09 12.21 9.35
C ASP A 253 2.19 11.22 10.11
N VAL A 254 1.28 10.52 9.41
CA VAL A 254 0.37 9.54 10.03
C VAL A 254 1.14 8.37 10.66
N MET A 255 2.20 7.91 9.99
CA MET A 255 3.04 6.84 10.54
C MET A 255 3.86 7.33 11.75
N GLN A 256 4.30 8.58 11.75
CA GLN A 256 4.97 9.20 12.89
C GLN A 256 4.04 9.35 14.10
N GLU A 257 2.77 9.71 13.90
CA GLU A 257 1.75 9.72 14.94
C GLU A 257 1.48 8.32 15.50
N SER A 258 1.44 7.30 14.64
CA SER A 258 1.30 5.90 15.06
C SER A 258 2.44 5.45 15.98
N ILE A 259 3.67 5.92 15.74
CA ILE A 259 4.80 5.66 16.63
C ILE A 259 4.58 6.32 18.00
N GLN A 260 4.08 7.56 18.04
CA GLN A 260 3.79 8.24 19.31
C GLN A 260 2.69 7.52 20.10
N ALA A 261 1.63 7.08 19.43
CA ALA A 261 0.57 6.29 20.04
C ALA A 261 1.11 4.97 20.61
N ALA A 262 1.91 4.24 19.82
CA ALA A 262 2.55 2.99 20.24
C ALA A 262 3.42 3.17 21.50
N LEU A 263 4.27 4.21 21.53
CA LEU A 263 5.10 4.53 22.69
C LEU A 263 4.26 4.86 23.94
N SER A 264 3.15 5.58 23.77
CA SER A 264 2.24 5.88 24.88
C SER A 264 1.59 4.62 25.44
N VAL A 265 1.20 3.68 24.57
CA VAL A 265 0.63 2.38 24.96
C VAL A 265 1.67 1.55 25.74
N VAL A 266 2.90 1.44 25.23
CA VAL A 266 3.98 0.70 25.92
C VAL A 266 4.28 1.33 27.28
N ARG A 267 4.35 2.66 27.35
CA ARG A 267 4.59 3.38 28.59
C ARG A 267 3.49 3.12 29.63
N SER A 268 2.23 3.11 29.21
CA SER A 268 1.10 2.83 30.12
C SER A 268 1.06 1.40 30.65
N ARG A 269 1.74 0.47 29.97
CA ARG A 269 1.81 -0.97 30.30
C ARG A 269 3.19 -1.43 30.77
N SER A 270 4.13 -0.50 30.97
CA SER A 270 5.53 -0.84 31.24
C SER A 270 5.69 -1.87 32.36
N GLU A 271 5.01 -1.69 33.50
CA GLU A 271 5.10 -2.60 34.64
C GLU A 271 4.64 -4.02 34.30
N SER A 272 3.49 -4.18 33.62
CA SER A 272 2.98 -5.49 33.21
C SER A 272 3.84 -6.15 32.14
N LEU A 273 4.54 -5.36 31.33
CA LEU A 273 5.43 -5.83 30.28
C LEU A 273 6.87 -6.11 30.76
N GLY A 274 7.13 -5.97 32.07
CA GLY A 274 8.47 -6.18 32.63
C GLY A 274 9.48 -5.10 32.22
N ILE A 275 9.01 -3.92 31.88
CA ILE A 275 9.82 -2.79 31.42
C ILE A 275 9.95 -1.80 32.60
N ASP A 276 11.16 -1.34 32.88
CA ASP A 276 11.38 -0.30 33.88
C ASP A 276 10.53 0.94 33.54
N PRO A 277 9.63 1.39 34.44
CA PRO A 277 8.81 2.57 34.20
C PRO A 277 9.59 3.85 33.88
N LYS A 278 10.89 3.91 34.22
CA LYS A 278 11.76 5.05 33.90
C LYS A 278 12.47 4.97 32.55
N PHE A 279 12.21 3.94 31.77
CA PHE A 279 12.90 3.76 30.47
C PHE A 279 12.86 5.03 29.60
N TYR A 280 11.78 5.80 29.66
CA TYR A 280 11.62 7.02 28.87
C TYR A 280 12.53 8.20 29.33
N GLU A 281 13.23 8.09 30.46
CA GLU A 281 14.22 9.07 30.96
C GLU A 281 15.66 8.59 30.75
N GLU A 282 15.87 7.28 30.63
CA GLU A 282 17.19 6.65 30.68
C GLU A 282 17.61 6.00 29.34
N GLN A 283 16.65 5.79 28.43
CA GLN A 283 16.92 5.12 27.16
C GLN A 283 16.40 5.93 25.99
N ASP A 284 17.21 6.12 24.98
CA ASP A 284 16.79 6.58 23.68
C ASP A 284 16.28 5.39 22.86
N ILE A 285 15.24 5.61 22.07
CA ILE A 285 14.61 4.58 21.22
C ILE A 285 14.75 5.01 19.78
N HIS A 286 15.31 4.13 18.94
CA HIS A 286 15.37 4.32 17.51
C HIS A 286 14.44 3.34 16.81
N ILE A 287 13.48 3.85 16.05
CA ILE A 287 12.59 3.06 15.20
C ILE A 287 12.97 3.32 13.76
N HIS A 288 13.26 2.26 13.04
CA HIS A 288 13.65 2.29 11.64
C HIS A 288 12.72 1.41 10.80
N VAL A 289 12.32 1.92 9.64
CA VAL A 289 11.63 1.11 8.63
C VAL A 289 12.49 1.13 7.37
N PRO A 290 13.17 0.02 7.03
CA PRO A 290 14.06 -0.09 5.88
C PRO A 290 13.43 0.37 4.55
N GLU A 291 14.24 0.46 3.48
CA GLU A 291 13.85 0.98 2.17
C GLU A 291 13.45 2.47 2.17
N GLY A 292 14.32 3.33 2.71
CA GLY A 292 14.09 4.77 2.83
C GLY A 292 13.85 5.52 1.51
N ALA A 293 14.16 4.91 0.37
CA ALA A 293 13.85 5.48 -0.96
C ALA A 293 12.35 5.47 -1.30
N THR A 294 11.56 4.63 -0.61
CA THR A 294 10.10 4.55 -0.80
C THR A 294 9.42 5.25 0.37
N PRO A 295 8.69 6.36 0.16
CA PRO A 295 7.90 6.97 1.21
C PRO A 295 6.85 6.02 1.77
N LYS A 296 6.71 5.98 3.09
CA LYS A 296 5.77 5.12 3.80
C LYS A 296 4.88 5.96 4.69
N ASP A 297 3.57 5.80 4.56
CA ASP A 297 2.61 6.49 5.40
C ASP A 297 1.38 5.64 5.67
N GLY A 298 0.70 5.90 6.78
CA GLY A 298 -0.54 5.26 7.15
C GLY A 298 -0.56 4.71 8.58
N PRO A 299 -1.76 4.57 9.17
CA PRO A 299 -1.92 4.19 10.57
C PRO A 299 -1.79 2.67 10.82
N SER A 300 -1.84 1.85 9.77
CA SER A 300 -1.98 0.38 9.89
C SER A 300 -0.75 -0.36 10.42
N ALA A 301 0.36 0.33 10.64
CA ALA A 301 1.57 -0.21 11.24
C ALA A 301 1.62 -0.05 12.78
N GLY A 302 0.61 0.57 13.40
CA GLY A 302 0.60 0.90 14.82
C GLY A 302 0.80 -0.30 15.75
N ALA A 303 0.11 -1.41 15.49
CA ALA A 303 0.28 -2.65 16.27
C ALA A 303 1.71 -3.21 16.13
N ALA A 304 2.27 -3.18 14.93
CA ALA A 304 3.63 -3.66 14.69
C ALA A 304 4.70 -2.75 15.34
N MET A 305 4.50 -1.43 15.32
CA MET A 305 5.36 -0.46 16.01
C MET A 305 5.34 -0.70 17.53
N CYS A 306 4.15 -0.90 18.11
CA CYS A 306 3.99 -1.19 19.53
C CYS A 306 4.71 -2.50 19.91
N THR A 307 4.56 -3.53 19.09
CA THR A 307 5.23 -4.82 19.29
C THR A 307 6.75 -4.70 19.21
N ALA A 308 7.29 -3.96 18.25
CA ALA A 308 8.73 -3.75 18.09
C ALA A 308 9.33 -3.02 19.30
N VAL A 309 8.67 -1.96 19.78
CA VAL A 309 9.09 -1.22 20.97
C VAL A 309 9.00 -2.08 22.22
N THR A 310 7.92 -2.84 22.39
CA THR A 310 7.76 -3.77 23.52
C THR A 310 8.88 -4.82 23.51
N SER A 311 9.13 -5.44 22.35
CA SER A 311 10.15 -6.47 22.19
C SER A 311 11.55 -5.98 22.59
N VAL A 312 11.94 -4.80 22.12
CA VAL A 312 13.29 -4.27 22.40
C VAL A 312 13.45 -3.87 23.87
N LEU A 313 12.42 -3.28 24.49
CA LEU A 313 12.46 -2.85 25.89
C LEU A 313 12.37 -4.03 26.86
N ALA A 314 11.49 -5.00 26.58
CA ALA A 314 11.37 -6.23 27.38
C ALA A 314 12.46 -7.28 27.06
N LYS A 315 13.27 -7.06 26.02
CA LYS A 315 14.30 -7.98 25.52
C LYS A 315 13.76 -9.38 25.21
N ILE A 316 12.61 -9.43 24.55
CA ILE A 316 11.93 -10.66 24.15
C ILE A 316 11.88 -10.73 22.62
N PRO A 317 12.39 -11.79 21.99
CA PRO A 317 12.31 -11.94 20.54
C PRO A 317 10.86 -12.03 20.04
N VAL A 318 10.66 -11.53 18.83
CA VAL A 318 9.40 -11.64 18.08
C VAL A 318 9.51 -12.80 17.10
N ARG A 319 8.46 -13.57 16.96
CA ARG A 319 8.36 -14.68 16.01
C ARG A 319 8.47 -14.16 14.57
N SER A 320 9.38 -14.75 13.81
CA SER A 320 9.66 -14.41 12.40
C SER A 320 8.56 -14.89 11.43
N ASP A 321 7.80 -15.93 11.81
CA ASP A 321 6.74 -16.51 10.99
C ASP A 321 5.37 -15.81 11.14
N VAL A 322 5.32 -14.70 11.91
CA VAL A 322 4.11 -13.93 12.18
C VAL A 322 4.20 -12.55 11.53
N ALA A 323 3.14 -12.14 10.84
CA ALA A 323 2.96 -10.76 10.38
C ALA A 323 1.68 -10.17 10.96
N MET A 324 1.63 -8.85 11.07
CA MET A 324 0.49 -8.16 11.66
C MET A 324 0.15 -6.88 10.94
N THR A 325 -1.09 -6.45 11.10
CA THR A 325 -1.55 -5.13 10.69
C THR A 325 -2.65 -4.64 11.63
N GLY A 326 -2.66 -3.36 11.90
CA GLY A 326 -3.68 -2.75 12.76
C GLY A 326 -3.27 -1.34 13.14
N GLU A 327 -4.23 -0.43 13.16
CA GLU A 327 -4.06 0.87 13.79
C GLU A 327 -4.21 0.71 15.30
N ILE A 328 -3.44 1.45 16.09
CA ILE A 328 -3.45 1.34 17.54
C ILE A 328 -4.01 2.61 18.19
N THR A 329 -4.93 2.44 19.13
CA THR A 329 -5.41 3.54 19.96
C THR A 329 -4.53 3.69 21.22
N LEU A 330 -4.64 4.82 21.92
CA LEU A 330 -3.94 5.04 23.20
C LEU A 330 -4.33 4.05 24.30
N ARG A 331 -5.47 3.37 24.15
CA ARG A 331 -5.93 2.32 25.07
C ARG A 331 -5.38 0.93 24.70
N GLY A 332 -4.71 0.82 23.53
CA GLY A 332 -4.20 -0.45 23.01
C GLY A 332 -5.23 -1.26 22.22
N GLU A 333 -6.37 -0.67 21.85
CA GLU A 333 -7.32 -1.30 20.93
C GLU A 333 -6.77 -1.28 19.52
N VAL A 334 -6.92 -2.40 18.80
CA VAL A 334 -6.45 -2.60 17.43
C VAL A 334 -7.60 -2.36 16.47
N LEU A 335 -7.57 -1.24 15.74
CA LEU A 335 -8.64 -0.81 14.85
C LEU A 335 -8.51 -1.37 13.45
N LYS A 336 -9.64 -1.44 12.74
CA LYS A 336 -9.75 -1.91 11.35
C LYS A 336 -8.86 -1.12 10.39
N ILE A 337 -8.39 -1.81 9.34
CA ILE A 337 -7.51 -1.25 8.31
C ILE A 337 -8.09 -1.50 6.90
N GLY A 338 -7.55 -0.81 5.90
CA GLY A 338 -7.84 -1.04 4.49
C GLY A 338 -6.84 -1.99 3.83
N GLY A 339 -7.22 -2.51 2.63
CA GLY A 339 -6.33 -3.31 1.79
C GLY A 339 -6.01 -4.69 2.37
N LEU A 340 -6.95 -5.32 3.11
CA LEU A 340 -6.70 -6.61 3.75
C LEU A 340 -6.35 -7.71 2.74
N LYS A 341 -7.01 -7.76 1.58
CA LYS A 341 -6.75 -8.75 0.53
C LYS A 341 -5.31 -8.69 0.05
N GLU A 342 -4.82 -7.51 -0.27
CA GLU A 342 -3.45 -7.27 -0.74
C GLU A 342 -2.42 -7.60 0.34
N LYS A 343 -2.71 -7.27 1.60
CA LYS A 343 -1.87 -7.59 2.74
C LYS A 343 -1.73 -9.09 2.98
N LEU A 344 -2.82 -9.84 2.91
CA LEU A 344 -2.79 -11.29 3.04
C LEU A 344 -2.06 -11.96 1.87
N LEU A 345 -2.23 -11.43 0.65
CA LEU A 345 -1.44 -11.87 -0.49
C LEU A 345 0.06 -11.65 -0.30
N ALA A 346 0.46 -10.51 0.28
CA ALA A 346 1.86 -10.25 0.61
C ALA A 346 2.39 -11.21 1.66
N ALA A 347 1.63 -11.46 2.73
CA ALA A 347 1.98 -12.40 3.77
C ALA A 347 2.20 -13.82 3.20
N ARG A 348 1.24 -14.32 2.41
CA ARG A 348 1.35 -15.61 1.72
C ARG A 348 2.59 -15.69 0.84
N ARG A 349 2.82 -14.67 0.01
CA ARG A 349 3.99 -14.59 -0.88
C ARG A 349 5.30 -14.60 -0.12
N GLY A 350 5.35 -13.90 1.02
CA GLY A 350 6.53 -13.80 1.86
C GLY A 350 6.78 -15.02 2.75
N GLY A 351 5.95 -16.06 2.67
CA GLY A 351 6.14 -17.28 3.47
C GLY A 351 5.71 -17.15 4.94
N ILE A 352 4.96 -16.10 5.28
CA ILE A 352 4.35 -15.93 6.61
C ILE A 352 3.37 -17.06 6.87
N LYS A 353 3.35 -17.58 8.09
CA LYS A 353 2.42 -18.65 8.51
C LYS A 353 1.21 -18.09 9.25
N VAL A 354 1.43 -17.13 10.14
CA VAL A 354 0.38 -16.56 10.99
C VAL A 354 0.21 -15.08 10.67
N VAL A 355 -1.03 -14.66 10.45
CA VAL A 355 -1.35 -13.25 10.22
C VAL A 355 -2.34 -12.75 11.25
N LEU A 356 -1.97 -11.69 11.96
CA LEU A 356 -2.84 -11.02 12.92
C LEU A 356 -3.56 -9.87 12.23
N ILE A 357 -4.88 -9.89 12.30
CA ILE A 357 -5.76 -8.87 11.72
C ILE A 357 -6.68 -8.28 12.79
N PRO A 358 -7.10 -7.02 12.68
CA PRO A 358 -8.08 -6.45 13.59
C PRO A 358 -9.42 -7.21 13.54
N GLU A 359 -10.08 -7.37 14.68
CA GLU A 359 -11.42 -7.98 14.78
C GLU A 359 -12.42 -7.32 13.81
N GLY A 360 -12.35 -6.00 13.66
CA GLY A 360 -13.19 -5.24 12.72
C GLY A 360 -13.05 -5.62 11.25
N ASN A 361 -11.95 -6.33 10.88
CA ASN A 361 -11.72 -6.81 9.51
C ASN A 361 -12.17 -8.27 9.27
N VAL A 362 -12.69 -8.97 10.26
CA VAL A 362 -13.15 -10.39 10.09
C VAL A 362 -14.20 -10.49 9.00
N ARG A 363 -15.08 -9.50 8.88
CA ARG A 363 -16.10 -9.45 7.84
C ARG A 363 -15.52 -9.39 6.42
N ASP A 364 -14.36 -8.75 6.26
CA ASP A 364 -13.69 -8.56 4.97
C ASP A 364 -13.10 -9.87 4.44
N LEU A 365 -12.91 -10.87 5.33
CA LEU A 365 -12.45 -12.23 4.94
C LEU A 365 -13.45 -12.96 4.00
N LYS A 366 -14.70 -12.52 3.95
CA LYS A 366 -15.72 -13.09 3.03
C LYS A 366 -15.39 -12.78 1.57
N GLU A 367 -14.74 -11.66 1.31
CA GLU A 367 -14.36 -11.22 -0.04
C GLU A 367 -13.00 -11.79 -0.50
N ILE A 368 -12.30 -12.51 0.39
CA ILE A 368 -10.97 -13.05 0.12
C ILE A 368 -11.09 -14.50 -0.36
N PRO A 369 -10.47 -14.84 -1.52
CA PRO A 369 -10.49 -16.19 -2.07
C PRO A 369 -9.95 -17.25 -1.10
N ASP A 370 -10.56 -18.43 -1.11
CA ASP A 370 -10.21 -19.52 -0.18
C ASP A 370 -8.79 -20.03 -0.36
N ASN A 371 -8.23 -19.99 -1.57
CA ASN A 371 -6.84 -20.36 -1.85
C ASN A 371 -5.79 -19.46 -1.15
N ILE A 372 -6.19 -18.28 -0.70
CA ILE A 372 -5.31 -17.39 0.10
C ILE A 372 -5.45 -17.74 1.57
N LYS A 373 -6.69 -17.93 2.04
CA LYS A 373 -6.99 -18.24 3.45
C LYS A 373 -6.46 -19.60 3.89
N SER A 374 -6.49 -20.60 2.98
CA SER A 374 -6.09 -21.98 3.32
C SER A 374 -4.59 -22.16 3.59
N GLU A 375 -3.75 -21.24 3.16
CA GLU A 375 -2.30 -21.29 3.36
C GLU A 375 -1.81 -20.42 4.52
N LEU A 376 -2.71 -19.67 5.17
CA LEU A 376 -2.41 -18.75 6.26
C LEU A 376 -3.26 -19.05 7.49
N GLU A 377 -2.65 -19.08 8.66
CA GLU A 377 -3.38 -19.05 9.92
C GLU A 377 -3.75 -17.61 10.25
N ILE A 378 -5.00 -17.21 9.99
CA ILE A 378 -5.47 -15.84 10.21
C ILE A 378 -6.12 -15.77 11.59
N LYS A 379 -5.57 -14.93 12.47
CA LYS A 379 -6.08 -14.68 13.83
C LYS A 379 -6.60 -13.26 13.94
N SER A 380 -7.83 -13.12 14.42
CA SER A 380 -8.38 -11.80 14.76
C SER A 380 -7.96 -11.39 16.16
N VAL A 381 -7.60 -10.12 16.33
CA VAL A 381 -7.20 -9.52 17.58
C VAL A 381 -7.94 -8.20 17.79
N ARG A 382 -8.30 -7.93 19.03
CA ARG A 382 -8.93 -6.68 19.44
C ARG A 382 -8.01 -5.79 20.24
N TRP A 383 -7.14 -6.39 21.04
CA TRP A 383 -6.24 -5.67 21.93
C TRP A 383 -4.78 -5.98 21.62
N ILE A 384 -3.91 -5.01 21.87
CA ILE A 384 -2.46 -5.19 21.70
C ILE A 384 -1.90 -6.31 22.59
N ASP A 385 -2.52 -6.49 23.75
CA ASP A 385 -2.12 -7.55 24.67
C ASP A 385 -2.26 -8.94 24.01
N GLU A 386 -3.35 -9.19 23.27
CA GLU A 386 -3.56 -10.42 22.48
C GLU A 386 -2.50 -10.58 21.37
N VAL A 387 -2.11 -9.44 20.76
CA VAL A 387 -1.03 -9.45 19.76
C VAL A 387 0.26 -9.89 20.40
N LEU A 388 0.65 -9.29 21.53
CA LEU A 388 1.90 -9.59 22.24
C LEU A 388 1.93 -11.04 22.72
N ASP A 389 0.81 -11.59 23.20
CA ASP A 389 0.66 -12.98 23.62
C ASP A 389 0.98 -13.99 22.51
N ILE A 390 0.67 -13.63 21.25
CA ILE A 390 0.87 -14.52 20.11
C ILE A 390 2.27 -14.38 19.50
N VAL A 391 2.79 -13.14 19.46
CA VAL A 391 3.99 -12.85 18.67
C VAL A 391 5.28 -12.91 19.47
N LEU A 392 5.24 -12.68 20.77
CA LEU A 392 6.43 -12.79 21.61
C LEU A 392 6.77 -14.27 21.87
N THR A 393 8.05 -14.61 21.80
CA THR A 393 8.51 -16.00 22.01
C THR A 393 8.33 -16.51 23.44
N ARG A 394 8.14 -15.60 24.38
CA ARG A 394 7.78 -15.87 25.78
C ARG A 394 6.98 -14.69 26.34
N GLN A 395 6.20 -14.96 27.38
CA GLN A 395 5.45 -13.92 28.08
C GLN A 395 6.39 -12.98 28.86
N PRO A 396 6.11 -11.67 28.88
CA PRO A 396 6.78 -10.73 29.77
C PRO A 396 6.56 -11.13 31.23
N ILE A 397 7.59 -10.98 32.06
CA ILE A 397 7.48 -11.10 33.51
C ILE A 397 7.27 -9.68 34.05
N PRO A 398 6.21 -9.42 34.82
CA PRO A 398 5.97 -8.09 35.36
C PRO A 398 7.19 -7.52 36.09
N TRP A 399 7.39 -6.22 35.92
CA TRP A 399 8.51 -5.53 36.55
C TRP A 399 8.27 -5.40 38.06
N GLU A 400 9.18 -5.94 38.84
CA GLU A 400 9.16 -5.82 40.29
C GLU A 400 10.22 -4.80 40.71
N LYS A 401 9.86 -3.87 41.59
CA LYS A 401 10.77 -2.89 42.12
C LYS A 401 11.71 -3.58 43.08
N ASP A 402 13.01 -3.62 42.77
CA ASP A 402 14.00 -4.10 43.71
C ASP A 402 13.96 -3.28 45.00
N GLU A 403 13.44 -3.87 46.09
CA GLU A 403 13.37 -3.24 47.42
C GLU A 403 14.75 -3.02 48.05
N GLU A 404 15.82 -3.55 47.45
CA GLU A 404 17.18 -3.47 48.01
C GLU A 404 17.86 -2.10 47.91
N THR A 405 17.34 -1.15 47.14
CA THR A 405 17.99 0.15 46.98
C THR A 405 17.59 1.20 48.02
N GLN A 406 16.72 0.88 49.00
CA GLN A 406 16.28 1.84 50.03
C GLN A 406 17.05 1.75 51.35
N LYS A 407 18.11 0.95 51.48
CA LYS A 407 18.94 0.93 52.72
C LYS A 407 20.30 1.60 52.47
N LEU A 408 20.32 2.87 52.14
CA LEU A 408 21.48 3.70 52.41
C LEU A 408 21.41 4.19 53.83
N PRO A 409 22.38 3.83 54.71
CA PRO A 409 22.35 4.30 56.09
C PRO A 409 22.59 5.79 56.14
N THR A 410 21.62 6.53 56.67
CA THR A 410 21.81 7.92 57.03
C THR A 410 22.94 8.05 58.03
N LYS A 411 24.10 8.50 57.58
CA LYS A 411 25.22 8.93 58.46
C LYS A 411 24.72 10.11 59.30
N LYS A 412 24.44 9.82 60.59
CA LYS A 412 24.28 10.88 61.59
C LYS A 412 25.55 11.75 61.66
N SER A 413 25.50 12.94 61.16
CA SER A 413 26.56 13.94 61.38
C SER A 413 26.55 14.36 62.83
N LYS A 414 27.53 13.92 63.62
CA LYS A 414 27.80 14.52 64.94
C LYS A 414 28.30 15.94 64.71
N SER A 415 27.49 16.91 65.10
CA SER A 415 27.93 18.33 65.18
C SER A 415 28.97 18.46 66.33
N LYS A 416 30.21 18.74 66.00
CA LYS A 416 31.19 19.26 66.91
C LYS A 416 30.97 20.77 67.04
N LYS A 417 30.48 21.20 68.22
CA LYS A 417 30.54 22.60 68.65
C LYS A 417 32.02 23.02 68.80
N GLY A 418 32.51 23.81 67.88
CA GLY A 418 33.82 24.48 68.04
C GLY A 418 33.59 25.85 68.65
N GLN A 419 34.14 26.08 69.80
CA GLN A 419 34.19 27.39 70.47
C GLN A 419 35.09 28.32 69.64
N ILE A 420 34.54 29.45 69.30
CA ILE A 420 35.31 30.61 68.77
C ILE A 420 35.91 31.36 69.95
N LYS A 421 37.25 31.40 70.06
CA LYS A 421 37.95 32.37 70.87
C LYS A 421 38.37 33.54 70.02
N ALA A 422 37.92 34.71 70.38
CA ALA A 422 38.37 36.00 69.83
C ALA A 422 39.79 36.33 70.31
N HIS A 423 40.60 36.81 69.39
CA HIS A 423 41.65 37.83 69.59
C HIS A 423 41.70 38.70 68.34
#